data_7a078ab485b75e889baeb62fe4d2c0b3
#
_entry.id   7a078ab485b75e889baeb62fe4d2c0b3
#
_cell.length_a   1.000
_cell.length_b   1.000
_cell.length_c   1.000
_cell.angle_alpha   90.00
_cell.angle_beta   90.00
_cell.angle_gamma   90.00
#
_symmetry.space_group_name_H-M   'P 1'
#
loop_
_entity.id
_entity.type
_entity.pdbx_description
1 polymer ?
#
loop_
_entity_poly.entity_id
_entity_poly.type
_entity_poly.pdbx_seq_one_letter_code
_entity_poly.pdbx_strand_id
1 'polypeptide(L)'
;NWTIYKSNDKRNVLAADRLNYDVLNHTDLSRDGGASGDIDLAHVNWGNYDLVVIDESHNFRNKVTHKNKESRYDHLMRKIIKEGVKTRVLMLSATPVNNRLADLRNQIAFVTEGNDTALEGHGIASIYATTSKAQTQFKRWLKLDESEKTSGKLIEMLGFDYFTLLDHLTIARSRKHVEKYYGTSETGRFPDR
;
A
#
# COMPACT_ATOMS: atom_id res chain seq x y z
N ASN A 1 -8.54 14.73 -8.13
CA ASN A 1 -8.20 15.35 -9.44
C ASN A 1 -6.76 15.83 -9.43
N TRP A 2 -5.84 14.96 -9.79
CA TRP A 2 -4.46 15.35 -10.04
C TRP A 2 -4.34 15.82 -11.48
N THR A 3 -4.42 17.10 -11.70
CA THR A 3 -4.09 17.68 -12.99
C THR A 3 -2.62 18.05 -12.96
N ILE A 4 -1.75 17.14 -13.36
CA ILE A 4 -0.30 17.32 -13.33
C ILE A 4 0.16 18.39 -14.34
N TYR A 5 -0.63 18.69 -15.37
CA TYR A 5 -0.34 19.73 -16.33
C TYR A 5 -1.62 20.38 -16.86
N LYS A 6 -1.94 21.58 -16.41
CA LYS A 6 -2.69 22.54 -17.19
C LYS A 6 -1.69 23.52 -17.82
N SER A 7 -1.11 23.15 -18.95
CA SER A 7 -0.44 24.13 -19.79
C SER A 7 -1.50 24.80 -20.67
N ASN A 8 -1.74 26.08 -20.43
CA ASN A 8 -2.49 26.94 -21.33
C ASN A 8 -1.66 27.39 -22.55
N ASP A 9 -0.46 26.85 -22.72
CA ASP A 9 0.42 27.19 -23.81
C ASP A 9 0.06 26.34 -25.05
N LYS A 10 -0.43 27.00 -26.09
CA LYS A 10 -0.77 26.40 -27.39
C LYS A 10 0.42 25.78 -28.14
N ARG A 11 1.64 25.86 -27.56
CA ARG A 11 2.87 25.29 -28.10
C ARG A 11 3.27 23.99 -27.42
N ASN A 12 2.31 23.17 -27.00
CA ASN A 12 2.60 21.92 -26.35
C ASN A 12 3.20 20.91 -27.35
N VAL A 13 4.52 20.96 -27.51
CA VAL A 13 5.32 20.05 -28.35
C VAL A 13 5.30 18.62 -27.80
N LEU A 14 4.87 18.43 -26.56
CA LEU A 14 4.86 17.15 -25.83
C LEU A 14 3.47 16.54 -25.77
N ALA A 15 2.71 16.57 -26.85
CA ALA A 15 1.41 15.88 -26.96
C ALA A 15 1.54 14.34 -26.75
N ALA A 16 2.76 13.80 -26.73
CA ALA A 16 3.08 12.40 -26.47
C ALA A 16 3.18 12.05 -24.96
N ASP A 17 3.43 13.06 -24.10
CA ASP A 17 3.57 12.85 -22.65
C ASP A 17 2.20 12.95 -21.93
N ARG A 18 1.20 12.24 -22.41
CA ARG A 18 -0.06 12.10 -21.69
C ARG A 18 0.04 10.87 -20.78
N LEU A 19 -0.14 11.09 -19.48
CA LEU A 19 -0.42 9.99 -18.57
C LEU A 19 -1.83 9.46 -18.89
N ASN A 20 -1.89 8.24 -19.40
CA ASN A 20 -3.14 7.51 -19.52
C ASN A 20 -3.44 6.85 -18.18
N TYR A 21 -4.50 7.25 -17.51
CA TYR A 21 -4.89 6.66 -16.25
C TYR A 21 -6.41 6.61 -16.10
N ASP A 22 -6.86 5.60 -15.40
CA ASP A 22 -8.24 5.43 -14.96
C ASP A 22 -8.33 5.63 -13.45
N VAL A 23 -9.41 6.28 -13.00
CA VAL A 23 -9.71 6.44 -11.57
C VAL A 23 -10.93 5.59 -11.24
N LEU A 24 -10.72 4.60 -10.41
CA LEU A 24 -11.74 3.64 -10.02
C LEU A 24 -11.95 3.67 -8.50
N ASN A 25 -13.15 3.31 -8.06
CA ASN A 25 -13.41 3.11 -6.64
C ASN A 25 -12.98 1.70 -6.23
N HIS A 26 -12.58 1.51 -4.97
CA HIS A 26 -12.25 0.18 -4.45
C HIS A 26 -13.39 -0.84 -4.61
N THR A 27 -14.64 -0.36 -4.60
CA THR A 27 -15.83 -1.20 -4.77
C THR A 27 -15.99 -1.74 -6.19
N ASP A 28 -15.39 -1.09 -7.18
CA ASP A 28 -15.46 -1.52 -8.59
C ASP A 28 -14.76 -2.86 -8.82
N LEU A 29 -13.72 -3.15 -8.02
CA LEU A 29 -13.06 -4.46 -8.00
C LEU A 29 -13.98 -5.63 -7.55
N SER A 30 -15.19 -5.35 -7.08
CA SER A 30 -16.18 -6.38 -6.70
C SER A 30 -17.32 -6.48 -7.71
N ARG A 31 -17.20 -5.81 -8.85
CA ARG A 31 -18.24 -5.70 -9.88
C ARG A 31 -17.78 -6.34 -11.18
N ASP A 32 -18.66 -7.11 -11.80
CA ASP A 32 -18.40 -7.78 -13.09
C ASP A 32 -18.79 -6.89 -14.29
N GLY A 33 -19.30 -5.67 -14.02
CA GLY A 33 -19.70 -4.71 -15.04
C GLY A 33 -20.43 -3.50 -14.48
N GLY A 34 -20.97 -2.67 -15.37
CA GLY A 34 -21.61 -1.40 -15.07
C GLY A 34 -20.65 -0.22 -15.13
N ALA A 35 -21.16 0.99 -14.90
CA ALA A 35 -20.36 2.22 -15.02
C ALA A 35 -19.69 2.61 -13.70
N SER A 36 -18.46 3.12 -13.78
CA SER A 36 -17.76 3.86 -12.73
C SER A 36 -17.34 5.20 -13.31
N GLY A 37 -18.13 6.26 -13.06
CA GLY A 37 -18.02 7.52 -13.79
C GLY A 37 -18.25 7.28 -15.28
N ASP A 38 -17.29 7.68 -16.10
CA ASP A 38 -17.31 7.51 -17.57
C ASP A 38 -16.73 6.17 -18.03
N ILE A 39 -16.33 5.29 -17.11
CA ILE A 39 -15.67 4.02 -17.41
C ILE A 39 -16.70 2.89 -17.35
N ASP A 40 -16.80 2.10 -18.42
CA ASP A 40 -17.55 0.84 -18.43
C ASP A 40 -16.66 -0.30 -17.93
N LEU A 41 -16.99 -0.82 -16.74
CA LEU A 41 -16.20 -1.86 -16.06
C LEU A 41 -16.15 -3.18 -16.83
N ALA A 42 -17.14 -3.45 -17.67
CA ALA A 42 -17.14 -4.66 -18.51
C ALA A 42 -16.04 -4.63 -19.60
N HIS A 43 -15.57 -3.44 -19.94
CA HIS A 43 -14.54 -3.22 -20.98
C HIS A 43 -13.17 -2.86 -20.40
N VAL A 44 -13.02 -2.77 -19.08
CA VAL A 44 -11.72 -2.51 -18.46
C VAL A 44 -10.79 -3.70 -18.65
N ASN A 45 -9.66 -3.45 -19.30
CA ASN A 45 -8.58 -4.45 -19.38
C ASN A 45 -7.72 -4.39 -18.11
N TRP A 46 -8.17 -5.10 -17.08
CA TRP A 46 -7.56 -5.10 -15.75
C TRP A 46 -6.07 -5.48 -15.74
N GLY A 47 -5.62 -6.26 -16.70
CA GLY A 47 -4.23 -6.70 -16.81
C GLY A 47 -3.31 -5.74 -17.58
N ASN A 48 -3.77 -4.58 -18.03
CA ASN A 48 -3.00 -3.69 -18.91
C ASN A 48 -2.54 -2.38 -18.22
N TYR A 49 -2.21 -2.45 -16.93
CA TYR A 49 -1.71 -1.29 -16.19
C TYR A 49 -0.26 -1.49 -15.76
N ASP A 50 0.64 -0.58 -16.16
CA ASP A 50 2.04 -0.59 -15.74
C ASP A 50 2.21 -0.19 -14.27
N LEU A 51 1.29 0.65 -13.76
CA LEU A 51 1.29 1.13 -12.39
C LEU A 51 -0.13 1.16 -11.83
N VAL A 52 -0.30 0.62 -10.64
CA VAL A 52 -1.50 0.77 -9.82
C VAL A 52 -1.16 1.59 -8.58
N VAL A 53 -1.87 2.69 -8.39
CA VAL A 53 -1.80 3.50 -7.17
C VAL A 53 -3.05 3.22 -6.34
N ILE A 54 -2.85 2.75 -5.11
CA ILE A 54 -3.94 2.41 -4.20
C ILE A 54 -3.95 3.42 -3.06
N ASP A 55 -4.86 4.37 -3.12
CA ASP A 55 -5.10 5.27 -1.99
C ASP A 55 -5.90 4.53 -0.92
N GLU A 56 -5.72 4.91 0.36
CA GLU A 56 -6.30 4.22 1.51
C GLU A 56 -6.13 2.69 1.45
N SER A 57 -4.92 2.26 1.14
CA SER A 57 -4.56 0.85 0.92
C SER A 57 -4.84 -0.06 2.12
N HIS A 58 -5.07 0.50 3.31
CA HIS A 58 -5.52 -0.25 4.48
C HIS A 58 -6.85 -0.99 4.25
N ASN A 59 -7.64 -0.61 3.25
CA ASN A 59 -8.86 -1.34 2.86
C ASN A 59 -8.57 -2.72 2.25
N PHE A 60 -7.33 -2.97 1.83
CA PHE A 60 -6.87 -4.26 1.28
C PHE A 60 -6.06 -5.10 2.28
N ARG A 61 -5.97 -4.70 3.53
CA ARG A 61 -5.24 -5.44 4.58
C ARG A 61 -5.82 -6.81 4.89
N ASN A 62 -7.14 -6.98 4.71
CA ASN A 62 -7.85 -8.22 5.02
C ASN A 62 -8.08 -9.03 3.75
N LYS A 63 -7.47 -10.21 3.69
CA LYS A 63 -7.84 -11.22 2.72
C LYS A 63 -9.12 -11.92 3.20
N VAL A 64 -10.28 -11.36 2.83
CA VAL A 64 -11.58 -11.96 3.17
C VAL A 64 -11.92 -13.00 2.10
N THR A 65 -11.99 -14.25 2.49
CA THR A 65 -12.40 -15.34 1.60
C THR A 65 -13.91 -15.53 1.71
N HIS A 66 -14.64 -15.19 0.67
CA HIS A 66 -16.04 -15.52 0.53
C HIS A 66 -16.18 -16.83 -0.25
N LYS A 67 -17.03 -17.76 0.22
CA LYS A 67 -17.19 -19.09 -0.42
C LYS A 67 -17.62 -19.03 -1.88
N ASN A 68 -18.35 -17.99 -2.30
CA ASN A 68 -18.98 -17.91 -3.62
C ASN A 68 -18.73 -16.59 -4.36
N LYS A 69 -17.83 -15.72 -3.88
CA LYS A 69 -17.53 -14.45 -4.55
C LYS A 69 -16.07 -14.08 -4.37
N GLU A 70 -15.44 -13.69 -5.47
CA GLU A 70 -14.07 -13.16 -5.45
C GLU A 70 -14.01 -11.88 -4.61
N SER A 71 -13.05 -11.80 -3.69
CA SER A 71 -12.84 -10.59 -2.92
C SER A 71 -12.11 -9.53 -3.74
N ARG A 72 -12.24 -8.25 -3.36
CA ARG A 72 -11.45 -7.16 -3.98
C ARG A 72 -9.95 -7.42 -3.92
N TYR A 73 -9.50 -8.03 -2.83
CA TYR A 73 -8.11 -8.45 -2.66
C TYR A 73 -7.71 -9.49 -3.71
N ASP A 74 -8.51 -10.53 -3.88
CA ASP A 74 -8.21 -11.62 -4.82
C ASP A 74 -8.31 -11.15 -6.26
N HIS A 75 -9.27 -10.29 -6.60
CA HIS A 75 -9.39 -9.67 -7.92
C HIS A 75 -8.13 -8.85 -8.27
N LEU A 76 -7.71 -7.93 -7.37
CA LEU A 76 -6.50 -7.12 -7.56
C LEU A 76 -5.26 -8.01 -7.71
N MET A 77 -5.09 -8.99 -6.82
CA MET A 77 -3.94 -9.90 -6.85
C MET A 77 -3.91 -10.74 -8.13
N ARG A 78 -5.04 -11.29 -8.54
CA ARG A 78 -5.10 -12.21 -9.67
C ARG A 78 -5.11 -11.46 -11.00
N LYS A 79 -6.09 -10.59 -11.21
CA LYS A 79 -6.38 -9.98 -12.51
C LYS A 79 -5.39 -8.87 -12.89
N ILE A 80 -4.88 -8.16 -11.92
CA ILE A 80 -4.03 -7.00 -12.18
C ILE A 80 -2.56 -7.36 -11.98
N ILE A 81 -2.23 -7.99 -10.86
CA ILE A 81 -0.84 -8.22 -10.48
C ILE A 81 -0.27 -9.47 -11.13
N LYS A 82 -0.96 -10.63 -11.04
CA LYS A 82 -0.41 -11.91 -11.52
C LYS A 82 -0.70 -12.20 -12.99
N GLU A 83 -1.91 -11.91 -13.46
CA GLU A 83 -2.33 -12.18 -14.86
C GLU A 83 -2.00 -11.01 -15.79
N GLY A 84 -1.69 -9.82 -15.25
CA GLY A 84 -1.42 -8.62 -16.02
C GLY A 84 0.00 -8.53 -16.57
N VAL A 85 0.31 -7.37 -17.15
CA VAL A 85 1.68 -6.95 -17.45
C VAL A 85 2.45 -6.84 -16.12
N LYS A 86 3.77 -6.69 -16.15
CA LYS A 86 4.59 -6.53 -14.95
C LYS A 86 4.22 -5.23 -14.20
N THR A 87 3.09 -5.24 -13.52
CA THR A 87 2.47 -4.10 -12.85
C THR A 87 3.25 -3.70 -11.61
N ARG A 88 3.62 -2.43 -11.50
CA ARG A 88 4.16 -1.85 -10.27
C ARG A 88 3.01 -1.42 -9.37
N VAL A 89 3.21 -1.52 -8.06
CA VAL A 89 2.18 -1.14 -7.08
C VAL A 89 2.72 -0.08 -6.13
N LEU A 90 1.99 1.03 -6.01
CA LEU A 90 2.22 2.06 -5.01
C LEU A 90 1.01 2.11 -4.08
N MET A 91 1.25 1.94 -2.78
CA MET A 91 0.20 2.00 -1.78
C MET A 91 0.35 3.23 -0.90
N LEU A 92 -0.74 3.96 -0.72
CA LEU A 92 -0.81 5.12 0.16
C LEU A 92 -1.75 4.80 1.33
N SER A 93 -1.32 5.07 2.55
CA SER A 93 -2.15 4.89 3.74
C SER A 93 -1.63 5.70 4.92
N ALA A 94 -2.52 6.33 5.67
CA ALA A 94 -2.19 6.94 6.94
C ALA A 94 -2.05 5.88 8.07
N THR A 95 -2.65 4.71 7.91
CA THR A 95 -2.72 3.64 8.92
C THR A 95 -2.50 2.25 8.29
N PRO A 96 -1.28 1.97 7.78
CA PRO A 96 -1.00 0.73 7.07
C PRO A 96 -1.15 -0.52 7.96
N VAL A 97 -0.93 -0.36 9.26
CA VAL A 97 -1.12 -1.39 10.28
C VAL A 97 -2.13 -0.90 11.30
N ASN A 98 -3.11 -1.73 11.63
CA ASN A 98 -4.03 -1.45 12.74
C ASN A 98 -3.63 -2.30 13.95
N ASN A 99 -4.30 -3.43 14.18
CA ASN A 99 -4.07 -4.28 15.36
C ASN A 99 -3.24 -5.53 15.07
N ARG A 100 -2.93 -5.80 13.79
CA ARG A 100 -2.24 -7.01 13.37
C ARG A 100 -1.14 -6.70 12.36
N LEU A 101 0.08 -7.13 12.67
CA LEU A 101 1.19 -7.02 11.73
C LEU A 101 0.99 -7.91 10.48
N ALA A 102 0.11 -8.93 10.58
CA ALA A 102 -0.34 -9.71 9.43
C ALA A 102 -1.06 -8.86 8.36
N ASP A 103 -1.68 -7.74 8.77
CA ASP A 103 -2.33 -6.80 7.83
C ASP A 103 -1.30 -6.19 6.87
N LEU A 104 -0.11 -5.87 7.36
CA LEU A 104 1.00 -5.40 6.55
C LEU A 104 1.48 -6.47 5.55
N ARG A 105 1.56 -7.72 5.98
CA ARG A 105 1.95 -8.84 5.09
C ARG A 105 1.01 -8.97 3.89
N ASN A 106 -0.30 -8.82 4.10
CA ASN A 106 -1.26 -8.88 3.00
C ASN A 106 -1.07 -7.72 2.00
N GLN A 107 -0.67 -6.55 2.47
CA GLN A 107 -0.34 -5.42 1.60
C GLN A 107 1.00 -5.64 0.88
N ILE A 108 2.03 -6.12 1.59
CA ILE A 108 3.33 -6.47 1.00
C ILE A 108 3.17 -7.50 -0.13
N ALA A 109 2.22 -8.43 -0.01
CA ALA A 109 1.96 -9.43 -1.03
C ALA A 109 1.60 -8.82 -2.40
N PHE A 110 1.03 -7.62 -2.47
CA PHE A 110 0.79 -6.93 -3.74
C PHE A 110 2.09 -6.49 -4.44
N VAL A 111 3.09 -6.07 -3.66
CA VAL A 111 4.39 -5.63 -4.18
C VAL A 111 5.27 -6.83 -4.56
N THR A 112 5.14 -7.93 -3.85
CA THR A 112 5.96 -9.14 -4.03
C THR A 112 5.26 -10.23 -4.83
N GLU A 113 4.10 -9.94 -5.42
CA GLU A 113 3.25 -10.90 -6.14
C GLU A 113 2.89 -12.14 -5.30
N GLY A 114 2.93 -11.99 -3.97
CA GLY A 114 2.74 -13.06 -3.00
C GLY A 114 3.95 -13.98 -2.83
N ASN A 115 5.10 -13.64 -3.39
CA ASN A 115 6.34 -14.40 -3.19
C ASN A 115 6.93 -14.12 -1.82
N ASP A 116 7.02 -15.14 -0.97
CA ASP A 116 7.51 -15.05 0.40
C ASP A 116 9.02 -14.77 0.49
N THR A 117 9.78 -15.20 -0.52
CA THR A 117 11.24 -15.07 -0.57
C THR A 117 11.71 -13.89 -1.45
N ALA A 118 10.79 -13.03 -1.88
CA ALA A 118 11.10 -11.92 -2.79
C ALA A 118 12.19 -10.96 -2.29
N LEU A 119 12.46 -10.94 -0.98
CA LEU A 119 13.44 -10.08 -0.33
C LEU A 119 14.65 -10.84 0.22
N GLU A 120 14.89 -12.09 -0.20
CA GLU A 120 16.03 -12.90 0.24
C GLU A 120 17.36 -12.20 -0.06
N GLY A 121 17.50 -11.61 -1.25
CA GLY A 121 18.68 -10.81 -1.62
C GLY A 121 18.91 -9.55 -0.77
N HIS A 122 17.92 -9.14 0.03
CA HIS A 122 17.98 -8.03 0.98
C HIS A 122 18.07 -8.50 2.44
N GLY A 123 18.39 -9.78 2.67
CA GLY A 123 18.56 -10.35 4.01
C GLY A 123 17.27 -10.80 4.69
N ILE A 124 16.13 -10.83 3.97
CA ILE A 124 14.84 -11.31 4.49
C ILE A 124 14.50 -12.65 3.84
N ALA A 125 14.87 -13.73 4.48
CA ALA A 125 14.67 -15.09 3.96
C ALA A 125 13.19 -15.47 3.78
N SER A 126 12.29 -14.96 4.65
CA SER A 126 10.85 -15.18 4.57
C SER A 126 10.09 -13.99 5.17
N ILE A 127 9.25 -13.38 4.36
CA ILE A 127 8.37 -12.27 4.78
C ILE A 127 7.35 -12.80 5.80
N TYR A 128 6.83 -14.00 5.58
CA TYR A 128 5.90 -14.66 6.51
C TYR A 128 6.52 -14.91 7.87
N ALA A 129 7.71 -15.50 7.92
CA ALA A 129 8.39 -15.81 9.17
C ALA A 129 8.73 -14.52 9.94
N THR A 130 9.25 -13.50 9.26
CA THR A 130 9.59 -12.18 9.84
C THR A 130 8.36 -11.50 10.43
N THR A 131 7.28 -11.41 9.68
CA THR A 131 6.04 -10.75 10.16
C THR A 131 5.34 -11.57 11.26
N SER A 132 5.41 -12.90 11.23
CA SER A 132 4.82 -13.77 12.26
C SER A 132 5.60 -13.70 13.57
N LYS A 133 6.95 -13.67 13.51
CA LYS A 133 7.82 -13.43 14.67
C LYS A 133 7.50 -12.08 15.31
N ALA A 134 7.45 -11.02 14.50
CA ALA A 134 7.12 -9.68 14.96
C ALA A 134 5.72 -9.63 15.61
N GLN A 135 4.70 -10.27 15.01
CA GLN A 135 3.35 -10.35 15.59
C GLN A 135 3.34 -11.06 16.95
N THR A 136 4.16 -12.10 17.11
CA THR A 136 4.28 -12.83 18.38
C THR A 136 4.90 -11.93 19.45
N GLN A 137 5.95 -11.19 19.11
CA GLN A 137 6.59 -10.25 20.02
C GLN A 137 5.68 -9.08 20.37
N PHE A 138 4.94 -8.54 19.40
CA PHE A 138 3.95 -7.51 19.65
C PHE A 138 2.86 -7.96 20.63
N LYS A 139 2.35 -9.19 20.47
CA LYS A 139 1.40 -9.78 21.44
C LYS A 139 1.99 -9.97 22.84
N ARG A 140 3.28 -10.28 22.94
CA ARG A 140 3.99 -10.35 24.24
C ARG A 140 4.12 -8.98 24.88
N TRP A 141 4.52 -7.97 24.09
CA TRP A 141 4.62 -6.59 24.55
C TRP A 141 3.27 -6.06 25.09
N LEU A 142 2.15 -6.37 24.42
CA LEU A 142 0.81 -6.00 24.90
C LEU A 142 0.45 -6.59 26.27
N LYS A 143 1.13 -7.66 26.70
CA LYS A 143 0.89 -8.32 27.98
C LYS A 143 1.86 -7.88 29.08
N LEU A 144 2.80 -7.00 28.79
CA LEU A 144 3.70 -6.45 29.79
C LEU A 144 2.96 -5.53 30.75
N ASP A 145 3.56 -5.28 31.90
CA ASP A 145 3.05 -4.26 32.83
C ASP A 145 3.18 -2.86 32.22
N GLU A 146 2.29 -1.93 32.61
CA GLU A 146 2.24 -0.58 32.03
C GLU A 146 3.59 0.16 32.13
N SER A 147 4.36 -0.08 33.21
CA SER A 147 5.69 0.49 33.39
C SER A 147 6.73 0.01 32.37
N GLU A 148 6.54 -1.19 31.80
CA GLU A 148 7.43 -1.80 30.82
C GLU A 148 6.97 -1.56 29.38
N LYS A 149 5.75 -1.12 29.15
CA LYS A 149 5.17 -0.83 27.82
C LYS A 149 5.74 0.44 27.20
N THR A 150 7.03 0.47 26.98
CA THR A 150 7.69 1.61 26.32
C THR A 150 7.89 1.34 24.83
N SER A 151 7.97 2.42 24.02
CA SER A 151 8.30 2.33 22.59
C SER A 151 9.66 1.69 22.36
N GLY A 152 10.66 1.99 23.24
CA GLY A 152 11.99 1.40 23.17
C GLY A 152 11.95 -0.11 23.34
N LYS A 153 11.17 -0.60 24.33
CA LYS A 153 11.01 -2.04 24.57
C LYS A 153 10.33 -2.73 23.40
N LEU A 154 9.33 -2.09 22.80
CA LEU A 154 8.69 -2.61 21.61
C LEU A 154 9.65 -2.75 20.43
N ILE A 155 10.46 -1.71 20.16
CA ILE A 155 11.46 -1.72 19.09
C ILE A 155 12.45 -2.87 19.30
N GLU A 156 12.97 -3.03 20.53
CA GLU A 156 13.87 -4.13 20.89
C GLU A 156 13.24 -5.50 20.61
N MET A 157 11.98 -5.69 21.03
CA MET A 157 11.28 -6.97 20.88
C MET A 157 10.93 -7.31 19.43
N LEU A 158 10.60 -6.33 18.60
CA LEU A 158 10.28 -6.57 17.19
C LEU A 158 11.50 -7.06 16.39
N GLY A 159 12.70 -6.60 16.77
CA GLY A 159 13.96 -7.07 16.21
C GLY A 159 14.33 -6.45 14.87
N PHE A 160 15.59 -6.61 14.49
CA PHE A 160 16.20 -5.97 13.33
C PHE A 160 15.55 -6.37 12.01
N ASP A 161 15.26 -7.65 11.80
CA ASP A 161 14.71 -8.17 10.54
C ASP A 161 13.39 -7.52 10.15
N TYR A 162 12.54 -7.22 11.15
CA TYR A 162 11.26 -6.56 10.90
C TYR A 162 11.45 -5.11 10.44
N PHE A 163 12.40 -4.38 11.02
CA PHE A 163 12.71 -3.02 10.58
C PHE A 163 13.38 -2.99 9.21
N THR A 164 14.26 -3.94 8.92
CA THR A 164 14.85 -4.11 7.58
C THR A 164 13.76 -4.33 6.54
N LEU A 165 12.76 -5.18 6.84
CA LEU A 165 11.60 -5.38 5.97
C LEU A 165 10.85 -4.08 5.71
N LEU A 166 10.60 -3.27 6.74
CA LEU A 166 9.91 -1.99 6.59
C LEU A 166 10.72 -1.00 5.76
N ASP A 167 12.01 -0.87 6.02
CA ASP A 167 12.88 0.09 5.33
C ASP A 167 12.96 -0.19 3.82
N HIS A 168 12.90 -1.45 3.40
CA HIS A 168 12.90 -1.79 1.98
C HIS A 168 11.57 -1.51 1.28
N LEU A 169 10.46 -1.52 2.00
CA LEU A 169 9.13 -1.49 1.39
C LEU A 169 8.31 -0.24 1.71
N THR A 170 8.74 0.58 2.68
CA THR A 170 7.94 1.71 3.13
C THR A 170 8.71 3.02 3.14
N ILE A 171 7.99 4.10 2.83
CA ILE A 171 8.46 5.46 3.02
C ILE A 171 7.53 6.11 4.05
N ALA A 172 7.98 6.16 5.31
CA ALA A 172 7.22 6.78 6.39
C ALA A 172 7.60 8.25 6.57
N ARG A 173 6.59 9.12 6.66
CA ARG A 173 6.78 10.55 6.95
C ARG A 173 5.77 10.99 7.99
N SER A 174 6.24 11.45 9.15
CA SER A 174 5.38 12.08 10.15
C SER A 174 5.15 13.56 9.82
N ARG A 175 4.06 14.15 10.33
CA ARG A 175 3.82 15.61 10.21
C ARG A 175 5.02 16.42 10.68
N LYS A 176 5.59 16.09 11.84
CA LYS A 176 6.82 16.74 12.37
C LYS A 176 8.00 16.63 11.42
N HIS A 177 8.14 15.48 10.73
CA HIS A 177 9.18 15.30 9.73
C HIS A 177 8.95 16.23 8.54
N VAL A 178 7.71 16.27 8.02
CA VAL A 178 7.35 17.15 6.90
C VAL A 178 7.58 18.62 7.25
N GLU A 179 7.11 19.08 8.41
CA GLU A 179 7.31 20.44 8.90
C GLU A 179 8.80 20.82 9.02
N LYS A 180 9.61 19.89 9.56
CA LYS A 180 11.04 20.14 9.79
C LYS A 180 11.85 20.25 8.50
N TYR A 181 11.54 19.42 7.49
CA TYR A 181 12.41 19.29 6.31
C TYR A 181 11.86 19.95 5.05
N TYR A 182 10.54 20.12 4.94
CA TYR A 182 9.90 20.70 3.76
C TYR A 182 9.26 22.07 4.01
N GLY A 183 9.21 22.50 5.28
CA GLY A 183 8.59 23.76 5.67
C GLY A 183 7.07 23.76 5.52
N THR A 184 6.45 24.82 6.05
CA THR A 184 4.97 24.99 5.97
C THR A 184 4.55 25.98 4.88
N SER A 185 5.51 26.59 4.18
CA SER A 185 5.23 27.64 3.18
C SER A 185 4.50 27.12 1.95
N GLU A 186 4.76 25.87 1.54
CA GLU A 186 4.14 25.27 0.36
C GLU A 186 3.01 24.28 0.70
N THR A 187 3.08 23.65 1.86
CA THR A 187 2.10 22.62 2.27
C THR A 187 0.97 23.16 3.14
N GLY A 188 1.05 24.43 3.57
CA GLY A 188 0.15 24.99 4.56
C GLY A 188 0.41 24.46 5.98
N ARG A 189 -0.26 25.05 6.96
CA ARG A 189 -0.17 24.62 8.36
C ARG A 189 -1.06 23.42 8.60
N PHE A 190 -0.53 22.34 9.16
CA PHE A 190 -1.35 21.22 9.57
C PHE A 190 -2.35 21.64 10.67
N PRO A 191 -3.60 21.14 10.63
CA PRO A 191 -4.57 21.39 11.70
C PRO A 191 -4.03 20.92 13.05
N ASP A 192 -4.26 21.74 14.06
CA ASP A 192 -3.98 21.36 15.46
C ASP A 192 -4.90 20.18 15.85
N ARG A 193 -4.36 19.25 16.65
CA ARG A 193 -5.11 18.10 17.19
C ARG A 193 -5.63 18.42 18.56
#